data_c112de0364448b4ea6f019c6549a5220
#
_entry.id   c112de0364448b4ea6f019c6549a5220
#
_cell.length_a   1.000
_cell.length_b   1.000
_cell.length_c   1.000
_cell.angle_alpha   90.00
_cell.angle_beta   90.00
_cell.angle_gamma   90.00
#
_symmetry.space_group_name_H-M   'P 1'
#
loop_
_entity.id
_entity.type
_entity.pdbx_description
1 polymer ?
#
loop_
_entity_poly.entity_id
_entity_poly.type
_entity_poly.pdbx_seq_one_letter_code
_entity_poly.pdbx_strand_id
1 'polypeptide(L)'
;MINNDLQMALANLVSKKRRYDLLWRYYDGEQPLVYSSEKLREIFSGLNAQFTENWCSVVVDSVLDRLELRTPAVSDNEAVSAELADLWEATGLVDDELAIHEDVAVTGESFVIAWLDENEQTQAFHNLS
;
A
#
# COMPACT_ATOMS: atom_id res chain seq x y z
N MET A 1 -27.75 9.30 10.55
CA MET A 1 -26.68 8.40 11.05
C MET A 1 -25.65 8.10 9.95
N ILE A 2 -25.99 7.53 8.82
CA ILE A 2 -25.07 7.22 7.70
C ILE A 2 -24.25 8.43 7.20
N ASN A 3 -24.84 9.61 7.18
CA ASN A 3 -24.16 10.83 6.68
C ASN A 3 -23.03 11.32 7.62
N ASN A 4 -23.14 11.06 8.91
CA ASN A 4 -22.14 11.46 9.92
C ASN A 4 -20.94 10.51 9.88
N ASP A 5 -21.20 9.21 9.70
CA ASP A 5 -20.14 8.18 9.63
C ASP A 5 -19.33 8.33 8.33
N LEU A 6 -19.99 8.67 7.22
CA LEU A 6 -19.34 8.99 5.95
C LEU A 6 -18.47 10.25 6.05
N GLN A 7 -18.95 11.30 6.70
CA GLN A 7 -18.15 12.52 6.91
C GLN A 7 -16.93 12.26 7.78
N MET A 8 -17.09 11.45 8.82
CA MET A 8 -15.98 11.09 9.70
C MET A 8 -14.95 10.20 8.98
N ALA A 9 -15.42 9.24 8.18
CA ALA A 9 -14.54 8.41 7.35
C ALA A 9 -13.77 9.25 6.31
N LEU A 10 -14.45 10.19 5.65
CA LEU A 10 -13.81 11.09 4.69
C LEU A 10 -12.78 12.00 5.37
N ALA A 11 -13.08 12.56 6.53
CA ALA A 11 -12.16 13.39 7.29
C ALA A 11 -10.89 12.60 7.71
N ASN A 12 -11.07 11.36 8.12
CA ASN A 12 -9.96 10.45 8.44
C ASN A 12 -9.10 10.17 7.20
N LEU A 13 -9.73 9.86 6.07
CA LEU A 13 -9.03 9.61 4.81
C LEU A 13 -8.20 10.82 4.39
N VAL A 14 -8.79 12.02 4.39
CA VAL A 14 -8.10 13.27 4.03
C VAL A 14 -6.92 13.55 4.98
N SER A 15 -7.07 13.28 6.27
CA SER A 15 -5.98 13.47 7.24
C SER A 15 -4.82 12.50 7.02
N LYS A 16 -5.12 11.26 6.65
CA LYS A 16 -4.12 10.22 6.36
C LYS A 16 -3.41 10.44 5.03
N LYS A 17 -4.14 10.90 4.00
CA LYS A 17 -3.59 11.10 2.66
C LYS A 17 -2.29 11.90 2.65
N ARG A 18 -2.25 13.02 3.38
CA ARG A 18 -1.03 13.84 3.46
C ARG A 18 0.17 13.08 4.02
N ARG A 19 -0.07 12.16 4.96
CA ARG A 19 0.97 11.31 5.53
C ARG A 19 1.42 10.27 4.51
N TYR A 20 0.51 9.64 3.79
CA TYR A 20 0.82 8.66 2.76
C TYR A 20 1.62 9.29 1.62
N ASP A 21 1.17 10.43 1.09
CA ASP A 21 1.89 11.19 0.06
C ASP A 21 3.34 11.51 0.49
N LEU A 22 3.54 11.82 1.77
CA LEU A 22 4.87 12.07 2.30
C LEU A 22 5.72 10.80 2.36
N LEU A 23 5.16 9.68 2.83
CA LEU A 23 5.87 8.41 2.94
C LEU A 23 6.25 7.85 1.57
N TRP A 24 5.35 7.93 0.60
CA TRP A 24 5.62 7.58 -0.78
C TRP A 24 6.75 8.42 -1.38
N ARG A 25 6.75 9.73 -1.16
CA ARG A 25 7.86 10.60 -1.60
C ARG A 25 9.20 10.22 -0.98
N TYR A 26 9.22 9.73 0.26
CA TYR A 26 10.44 9.19 0.86
C TYR A 26 10.86 7.86 0.21
N TYR A 27 9.91 7.01 -0.11
CA TYR A 27 10.15 5.75 -0.81
C TYR A 27 10.66 6.00 -2.24
N ASP A 28 10.10 6.95 -2.96
CA ASP A 28 10.49 7.34 -4.32
C ASP A 28 11.81 8.14 -4.37
N GLY A 29 12.37 8.53 -3.22
CA GLY A 29 13.57 9.38 -3.16
C GLY A 29 13.30 10.85 -3.44
N GLU A 30 12.03 11.27 -3.42
CA GLU A 30 11.57 12.65 -3.64
C GLU A 30 11.41 13.45 -2.34
N GLN A 31 12.10 13.05 -1.27
CA GLN A 31 11.99 13.70 0.03
C GLN A 31 12.42 15.18 -0.03
N PRO A 32 11.71 16.06 0.71
CA PRO A 32 12.07 17.47 0.77
C PRO A 32 13.44 17.63 1.49
N LEU A 33 14.34 18.39 0.91
CA LEU A 33 15.62 18.74 1.53
C LEU A 33 15.37 19.67 2.72
N VAL A 34 15.47 19.12 3.93
CA VAL A 34 15.14 19.84 5.17
C VAL A 34 16.24 20.82 5.62
N TYR A 35 17.47 20.68 5.12
CA TYR A 35 18.63 21.42 5.62
C TYR A 35 19.40 22.24 4.58
N SER A 36 18.81 22.57 3.43
CA SER A 36 19.47 23.48 2.50
C SER A 36 19.20 24.94 2.87
N SER A 37 20.25 25.73 3.13
CA SER A 37 20.11 27.19 3.17
C SER A 37 19.53 27.68 1.84
N GLU A 38 18.83 28.82 1.84
CA GLU A 38 18.27 29.43 0.62
C GLU A 38 19.28 29.52 -0.53
N LYS A 39 20.54 29.83 -0.18
CA LYS A 39 21.67 29.88 -1.13
C LYS A 39 22.01 28.53 -1.75
N LEU A 40 21.93 27.45 -0.98
CA LEU A 40 22.15 26.08 -1.48
C LEU A 40 20.98 25.62 -2.35
N ARG A 41 19.74 26.04 -2.04
CA ARG A 41 18.58 25.80 -2.90
C ARG A 41 18.71 26.43 -4.27
N GLU A 42 19.19 27.69 -4.36
CA GLU A 42 19.41 28.35 -5.63
C GLU A 42 20.51 27.67 -6.46
N ILE A 43 21.62 27.30 -5.83
CA ILE A 43 22.75 26.64 -6.50
C ILE A 43 22.40 25.23 -6.98
N PHE A 44 21.62 24.49 -6.19
CA PHE A 44 21.27 23.09 -6.46
C PHE A 44 19.85 22.88 -7.00
N SER A 45 19.10 23.94 -7.33
CA SER A 45 17.72 23.83 -7.79
C SER A 45 17.53 22.96 -9.04
N GLY A 46 18.59 22.77 -9.85
CA GLY A 46 18.59 21.87 -10.99
C GLY A 46 19.24 20.51 -10.74
N LEU A 47 19.91 20.31 -9.60
CA LEU A 47 20.71 19.11 -9.28
C LEU A 47 20.08 18.27 -8.15
N ASN A 48 19.06 18.76 -7.50
CA ASN A 48 18.46 18.13 -6.31
C ASN A 48 17.97 16.69 -6.52
N ALA A 49 17.55 16.37 -7.73
CA ALA A 49 17.10 15.01 -8.07
C ALA A 49 18.25 14.01 -8.25
N GLN A 50 19.51 14.48 -8.33
CA GLN A 50 20.65 13.61 -8.63
C GLN A 50 21.47 13.23 -7.40
N PHE A 51 21.25 13.86 -6.24
CA PHE A 51 22.03 13.64 -5.02
C PHE A 51 21.27 12.99 -3.86
N THR A 52 20.02 12.63 -4.05
CA THR A 52 19.27 11.88 -3.04
C THR A 52 19.58 10.40 -3.16
N GLU A 53 20.41 9.87 -2.26
CA GLU A 53 20.52 8.43 -2.08
C GLU A 53 19.22 7.91 -1.46
N ASN A 54 18.51 7.04 -2.20
CA ASN A 54 17.23 6.48 -1.77
C ASN A 54 17.43 5.22 -0.90
N TRP A 55 17.86 5.40 0.33
CA TRP A 55 17.97 4.31 1.29
C TRP A 55 16.62 3.79 1.77
N CYS A 56 15.56 4.60 1.68
CA CYS A 56 14.23 4.17 2.12
C CYS A 56 13.70 3.03 1.25
N SER A 57 13.81 3.13 -0.07
CA SER A 57 13.41 2.04 -0.97
C SER A 57 14.23 0.78 -0.72
N VAL A 58 15.56 0.90 -0.58
CA VAL A 58 16.43 -0.25 -0.32
C VAL A 58 16.01 -1.02 0.93
N VAL A 59 15.66 -0.32 2.01
CA VAL A 59 15.19 -0.96 3.25
C VAL A 59 13.84 -1.64 3.04
N VAL A 60 12.88 -0.96 2.40
CA VAL A 60 11.55 -1.51 2.12
C VAL A 60 11.66 -2.72 1.20
N ASP A 61 12.34 -2.59 0.07
CA ASP A 61 12.49 -3.67 -0.93
C ASP A 61 13.16 -4.90 -0.32
N SER A 62 14.15 -4.71 0.56
CA SER A 62 14.82 -5.82 1.25
C SER A 62 13.89 -6.61 2.20
N VAL A 63 12.81 -5.99 2.66
CA VAL A 63 11.75 -6.64 3.43
C VAL A 63 10.75 -7.32 2.50
N LEU A 64 10.34 -6.62 1.43
CA LEU A 64 9.38 -7.13 0.44
C LEU A 64 9.87 -8.43 -0.19
N ASP A 65 11.16 -8.53 -0.53
CA ASP A 65 11.78 -9.73 -1.09
C ASP A 65 11.67 -10.99 -0.21
N ARG A 66 11.25 -10.82 1.05
CA ARG A 66 11.12 -11.91 2.03
C ARG A 66 9.68 -12.18 2.45
N LEU A 67 8.74 -11.38 1.98
CA LEU A 67 7.32 -11.55 2.25
C LEU A 67 6.71 -12.46 1.20
N GLU A 68 5.79 -13.31 1.63
CA GLU A 68 5.02 -14.21 0.80
C GLU A 68 3.61 -14.29 1.37
N LEU A 69 2.62 -14.04 0.54
CA LEU A 69 1.22 -14.17 0.90
C LEU A 69 0.80 -15.62 0.78
N ARG A 70 0.49 -16.25 1.89
CA ARG A 70 0.06 -17.64 1.87
C ARG A 70 -1.43 -17.78 1.66
N THR A 71 -1.80 -18.77 0.86
CA THR A 71 -3.20 -19.17 0.72
C THR A 71 -3.83 -19.43 2.09
N PRO A 72 -4.99 -18.83 2.39
CA PRO A 72 -5.65 -19.06 3.66
C PRO A 72 -6.07 -20.53 3.80
N ALA A 73 -5.91 -21.08 4.99
CA ALA A 73 -6.29 -22.47 5.30
C ALA A 73 -6.92 -22.57 6.69
N VAL A 74 -7.84 -23.50 6.85
CA VAL A 74 -8.47 -23.83 8.12
C VAL A 74 -7.90 -25.14 8.63
N SER A 75 -7.27 -25.12 9.82
CA SER A 75 -6.47 -26.23 10.36
C SER A 75 -7.22 -27.55 10.52
N ASP A 76 -8.54 -27.52 10.72
CA ASP A 76 -9.34 -28.68 11.07
C ASP A 76 -10.37 -29.07 10.00
N ASN A 77 -10.35 -28.42 8.82
CA ASN A 77 -11.30 -28.70 7.75
C ASN A 77 -10.67 -28.54 6.36
N GLU A 78 -10.25 -29.65 5.80
CA GLU A 78 -9.59 -29.71 4.49
C GLU A 78 -10.52 -29.28 3.34
N ALA A 79 -11.83 -29.61 3.43
CA ALA A 79 -12.81 -29.21 2.41
C ALA A 79 -12.98 -27.69 2.37
N VAL A 80 -13.09 -27.02 3.52
CA VAL A 80 -13.19 -25.55 3.60
C VAL A 80 -11.89 -24.91 3.16
N SER A 81 -10.73 -25.52 3.45
CA SER A 81 -9.44 -25.03 2.97
C SER A 81 -9.33 -25.08 1.45
N ALA A 82 -9.85 -26.11 0.80
CA ALA A 82 -9.89 -26.20 -0.66
C ALA A 82 -10.80 -25.13 -1.27
N GLU A 83 -12.01 -24.94 -0.73
CA GLU A 83 -12.94 -23.88 -1.18
C GLU A 83 -12.32 -22.48 -0.99
N LEU A 84 -11.60 -22.23 0.10
CA LEU A 84 -10.89 -20.98 0.33
C LEU A 84 -9.75 -20.76 -0.65
N ALA A 85 -9.03 -21.81 -1.01
CA ALA A 85 -7.96 -21.73 -2.00
C ALA A 85 -8.51 -21.39 -3.39
N ASP A 86 -9.59 -22.05 -3.80
CA ASP A 86 -10.26 -21.76 -5.08
C ASP A 86 -10.80 -20.31 -5.12
N LEU A 87 -11.39 -19.86 -4.01
CA LEU A 87 -11.88 -18.49 -3.88
C LEU A 87 -10.72 -17.47 -3.93
N TRP A 88 -9.64 -17.76 -3.26
CA TRP A 88 -8.44 -16.93 -3.23
C TRP A 88 -7.83 -16.74 -4.62
N GLU A 89 -7.73 -17.83 -5.38
CA GLU A 89 -7.25 -17.78 -6.75
C GLU A 89 -8.24 -17.02 -7.67
N ALA A 90 -9.54 -17.25 -7.50
CA ALA A 90 -10.57 -16.57 -8.29
C ALA A 90 -10.64 -15.05 -8.08
N THR A 91 -10.23 -14.55 -6.92
CA THR A 91 -10.20 -13.09 -6.64
C THR A 91 -9.03 -12.36 -7.27
N GLY A 92 -8.00 -13.07 -7.72
CA GLY A 92 -6.78 -12.45 -8.29
C GLY A 92 -5.88 -11.73 -7.29
N LEU A 93 -6.16 -11.80 -5.98
CA LEU A 93 -5.37 -11.13 -4.94
C LEU A 93 -3.91 -11.60 -4.90
N VAL A 94 -3.62 -12.78 -5.42
CA VAL A 94 -2.25 -13.29 -5.54
C VAL A 94 -1.43 -12.44 -6.52
N ASP A 95 -2.05 -11.93 -7.57
CA ASP A 95 -1.38 -11.09 -8.57
C ASP A 95 -1.08 -9.69 -8.00
N ASP A 96 -1.90 -9.23 -7.02
CA ASP A 96 -1.73 -7.95 -6.33
C ASP A 96 -0.82 -8.03 -5.08
N GLU A 97 -0.28 -9.21 -4.78
CA GLU A 97 0.50 -9.48 -3.56
C GLU A 97 1.60 -8.44 -3.32
N LEU A 98 2.42 -8.19 -4.33
CA LEU A 98 3.54 -7.26 -4.21
C LEU A 98 3.05 -5.85 -3.89
N ALA A 99 2.01 -5.38 -4.57
CA ALA A 99 1.45 -4.06 -4.37
C ALA A 99 0.82 -3.91 -2.97
N ILE A 100 0.15 -4.94 -2.47
CA ILE A 100 -0.40 -4.98 -1.10
C ILE A 100 0.71 -4.87 -0.06
N HIS A 101 1.79 -5.64 -0.22
CA HIS A 101 2.92 -5.62 0.69
C HIS A 101 3.69 -4.30 0.63
N GLU A 102 3.87 -3.73 -0.56
CA GLU A 102 4.51 -2.43 -0.76
C GLU A 102 3.74 -1.31 -0.05
N ASP A 103 2.42 -1.23 -0.25
CA ASP A 103 1.56 -0.29 0.45
C ASP A 103 1.71 -0.40 1.98
N VAL A 104 1.64 -1.63 2.52
CA VAL A 104 1.79 -1.86 3.96
C VAL A 104 3.18 -1.48 4.46
N ALA A 105 4.23 -1.79 3.70
CA ALA A 105 5.60 -1.50 4.11
C ALA A 105 5.91 0.00 4.07
N VAL A 106 5.34 0.74 3.11
CA VAL A 106 5.55 2.18 2.96
C VAL A 106 4.62 2.98 3.89
N THR A 107 3.32 2.68 3.90
CA THR A 107 2.32 3.51 4.60
C THR A 107 1.93 2.98 5.98
N GLY A 108 2.13 1.70 6.23
CA GLY A 108 1.73 0.97 7.44
C GLY A 108 0.36 0.30 7.34
N GLU A 109 -0.38 0.49 6.28
CA GLU A 109 -1.70 -0.10 6.05
C GLU A 109 -1.99 -0.22 4.54
N SER A 110 -2.78 -1.22 4.17
CA SER A 110 -3.31 -1.42 2.83
C SER A 110 -4.77 -1.83 2.91
N PHE A 111 -5.54 -1.56 1.87
CA PHE A 111 -6.98 -1.80 1.86
C PHE A 111 -7.37 -2.69 0.70
N VAL A 112 -8.11 -3.75 1.02
CA VAL A 112 -8.75 -4.62 0.04
C VAL A 112 -10.26 -4.50 0.21
N ILE A 113 -10.97 -4.24 -0.88
CA ILE A 113 -12.43 -4.22 -0.91
C ILE A 113 -12.89 -5.54 -1.50
N ALA A 114 -13.72 -6.28 -0.78
CA ALA A 114 -14.33 -7.51 -1.27
C ALA A 114 -15.85 -7.37 -1.30
N TRP A 115 -16.48 -7.88 -2.37
CA TRP A 115 -17.93 -7.87 -2.53
C TRP A 115 -18.41 -9.07 -3.36
N LEU A 116 -19.71 -9.31 -3.34
CA LEU A 116 -20.35 -10.26 -4.25
C LEU A 116 -20.85 -9.51 -5.48
N ASP A 117 -20.56 -10.05 -6.67
CA ASP A 117 -21.13 -9.54 -7.91
C ASP A 117 -22.59 -9.98 -8.12
N GLU A 118 -23.19 -9.59 -9.25
CA GLU A 118 -24.56 -9.94 -9.60
C GLU A 118 -24.78 -11.46 -9.80
N ASN A 119 -23.70 -12.23 -9.97
CA ASN A 119 -23.71 -13.68 -10.12
C ASN A 119 -23.35 -14.42 -8.82
N GLU A 120 -23.35 -13.70 -7.69
CA GLU A 120 -22.92 -14.21 -6.37
C GLU A 120 -21.45 -14.69 -6.34
N GLN A 121 -20.62 -14.21 -7.27
CA GLN A 121 -19.18 -14.48 -7.25
C GLN A 121 -18.46 -13.44 -6.41
N THR A 122 -17.53 -13.90 -5.58
CA THR A 122 -16.70 -13.00 -4.78
C THR A 122 -15.70 -12.28 -5.69
N GLN A 123 -15.72 -10.97 -5.61
CA GLN A 123 -14.75 -10.09 -6.23
C GLN A 123 -13.91 -9.44 -5.14
N ALA A 124 -12.63 -9.25 -5.40
CA ALA A 124 -11.77 -8.46 -4.53
C ALA A 124 -10.93 -7.50 -5.35
N PHE A 125 -10.63 -6.36 -4.78
CA PHE A 125 -9.86 -5.31 -5.42
C PHE A 125 -8.94 -4.65 -4.39
N HIS A 126 -7.67 -4.60 -4.69
CA HIS A 126 -6.69 -3.82 -3.95
C HIS A 126 -6.75 -2.36 -4.42
N ASN A 127 -6.97 -1.44 -3.50
CA ASN A 127 -6.97 -0.02 -3.80
C ASN A 127 -5.57 0.54 -3.52
N LEU A 128 -4.90 0.93 -4.58
CA LEU A 128 -3.63 1.67 -4.47
C LEU A 128 -3.85 2.98 -3.72
N SER A 129 -3.13 3.17 -2.65
CA SER A 129 -3.19 4.36 -1.77
C SER A 129 -2.60 5.62 -2.40
#